data_ede19d6a6ebbe6a58b4727d82609381a
#
_entry.id   ede19d6a6ebbe6a58b4727d82609381a
#
_cell.length_a   1.000
_cell.length_b   1.000
_cell.length_c   1.000
_cell.angle_alpha   90.00
_cell.angle_beta   90.00
_cell.angle_gamma   90.00
#
_symmetry.space_group_name_H-M   'P 1'
#
loop_
_entity.id
_entity.type
_entity.pdbx_description
1 polymer ?
#
loop_
_entity_poly.entity_id
_entity_poly.type
_entity_poly.pdbx_seq_one_letter_code
_entity_poly.pdbx_strand_id
1 'polypeptide(L)'
;MMTKSLVRRIGISGQYLPNPKHVGNDRSAAPFSIANRIIRQAIRGAKHRVVNPQKGPSLMRKINVFLIERICAAIVITLLCMGAPARAQQLRPERTIDEIKTEAITRAENGQYPCIGQNPDDLREAFASIKTRDRDQWAAAFIAVGDKWMAEAQSLEKSDPAKANADYIRAWRVYSFGRWPVPSSPGKQRSYEKAIEAFRAHTKFWDPPMEVVHIPFEGKEIIGYLRFPKNATGPLPLVIAINGLDSRKEDLAESFSAVLPFGIAYIAVDGPGTGQAPIKASPTADRMLSRVIDYVYSRPEVDKSRVEFHGVSWGAYWGTKMAILEKSRLKAVSVQSPPIHDMFQKDFVLNGLQGNREYLFDQLPAMMSIFDNVNNLDDLLEIFPKMSLVTQGLIGKPTAPMLILSGVLDTQVPISDTYRLLSTGDVPKTGWINPHGGHLGRQKGVWPDPVMFKEVIVPWIVHALDVEPPTK
;
A
#
# COMPACT_ATOMS: atom_id res chain seq x y z
N MET A 1 12.01 -39.58 -28.69
CA MET A 1 12.83 -38.77 -29.60
C MET A 1 12.07 -37.49 -29.87
N MET A 2 12.25 -36.47 -29.06
CA MET A 2 11.92 -35.04 -29.27
C MET A 2 12.08 -34.30 -27.96
N THR A 3 13.33 -34.11 -27.57
CA THR A 3 13.73 -33.21 -26.46
C THR A 3 15.10 -32.65 -26.82
N LYS A 4 15.13 -31.54 -27.56
CA LYS A 4 16.31 -30.69 -27.78
C LYS A 4 15.95 -29.58 -28.78
N SER A 5 15.15 -28.56 -28.36
CA SER A 5 15.02 -27.32 -29.15
C SER A 5 14.28 -26.24 -28.36
N LEU A 6 14.74 -25.87 -27.15
CA LEU A 6 14.26 -24.64 -26.49
C LEU A 6 15.28 -23.99 -25.54
N VAL A 7 16.57 -24.13 -25.85
CA VAL A 7 17.64 -23.48 -25.05
C VAL A 7 18.63 -22.75 -26.00
N ARG A 8 18.10 -21.91 -26.88
CA ARG A 8 18.94 -20.99 -27.67
C ARG A 8 18.13 -19.81 -28.16
N ARG A 9 17.82 -18.87 -27.26
CA ARG A 9 17.54 -17.44 -27.55
C ARG A 9 17.36 -16.64 -26.27
N ILE A 10 18.40 -16.61 -25.40
CA ILE A 10 18.66 -15.48 -24.51
C ILE A 10 20.17 -15.32 -24.54
N GLY A 11 20.64 -14.41 -25.40
CA GLY A 11 22.01 -13.95 -25.44
C GLY A 11 22.22 -12.97 -24.28
N ILE A 12 22.89 -13.42 -23.24
CA ILE A 12 23.48 -12.54 -22.22
C ILE A 12 24.96 -12.46 -22.54
N SER A 13 25.37 -11.37 -23.20
CA SER A 13 26.78 -10.98 -23.30
C SER A 13 27.19 -10.42 -21.94
N GLY A 14 28.13 -11.09 -21.28
CA GLY A 14 28.81 -10.57 -20.10
C GLY A 14 29.73 -9.42 -20.47
N GLN A 15 29.75 -8.42 -19.63
CA GLN A 15 30.86 -7.57 -19.22
C GLN A 15 30.32 -6.30 -18.59
N TYR A 16 30.56 -6.18 -17.28
CA TYR A 16 31.10 -4.99 -16.61
C TYR A 16 30.99 -5.17 -15.09
N LEU A 17 32.09 -5.62 -14.49
CA LEU A 17 32.34 -5.40 -13.07
C LEU A 17 33.03 -4.04 -12.94
N PRO A 18 32.54 -3.08 -12.17
CA PRO A 18 33.29 -1.88 -11.83
C PRO A 18 34.24 -2.15 -10.67
N ASN A 19 35.46 -1.65 -10.81
CA ASN A 19 36.59 -1.63 -9.91
C ASN A 19 36.27 -0.85 -8.61
N PRO A 20 36.61 -1.36 -7.40
CA PRO A 20 36.35 -0.69 -6.13
C PRO A 20 37.46 0.30 -5.77
N LYS A 21 37.40 1.54 -6.23
CA LYS A 21 38.16 2.66 -5.69
C LYS A 21 37.27 3.91 -5.65
N HIS A 22 36.87 4.27 -4.46
CA HIS A 22 36.39 5.51 -3.87
C HIS A 22 35.17 5.27 -2.98
N VAL A 23 35.44 4.86 -1.75
CA VAL A 23 34.49 5.02 -0.65
C VAL A 23 35.05 6.09 0.27
N GLY A 24 34.41 7.26 0.23
CA GLY A 24 34.66 8.35 1.15
C GLY A 24 34.31 7.96 2.59
N ASN A 25 35.16 8.35 3.51
CA ASN A 25 35.00 8.21 4.95
C ASN A 25 33.75 8.96 5.42
N ASP A 26 32.70 8.23 5.77
CA ASP A 26 31.63 8.77 6.60
C ASP A 26 31.77 8.24 8.03
N ARG A 27 32.01 9.16 8.97
CA ARG A 27 32.27 8.88 10.39
C ARG A 27 30.95 8.88 11.15
N SER A 28 30.33 7.70 11.25
CA SER A 28 29.22 7.48 12.21
C SER A 28 29.15 6.04 12.74
N ALA A 29 30.30 5.48 13.11
CA ALA A 29 30.37 4.17 13.78
C ALA A 29 31.23 4.28 15.05
N ALA A 30 30.69 4.91 16.10
CA ALA A 30 31.31 4.92 17.41
C ALA A 30 30.28 4.92 18.54
N PRO A 31 29.82 3.72 18.95
CA PRO A 31 29.98 3.35 20.36
C PRO A 31 30.56 1.94 20.61
N PHE A 32 30.63 1.04 19.61
CA PHE A 32 31.12 -0.34 19.81
C PHE A 32 32.66 -0.45 20.03
N SER A 33 33.41 0.56 19.63
CA SER A 33 34.87 0.52 19.72
C SER A 33 35.39 0.75 21.14
N ILE A 34 34.72 1.53 21.98
CA ILE A 34 35.15 1.88 23.34
C ILE A 34 34.93 0.71 24.30
N ALA A 35 33.81 0.03 24.24
CA ALA A 35 33.52 -1.14 25.09
C ALA A 35 34.51 -2.28 24.84
N ASN A 36 34.83 -2.57 23.56
CA ASN A 36 35.83 -3.58 23.22
C ASN A 36 37.26 -3.21 23.66
N ARG A 37 37.60 -1.93 23.74
CA ARG A 37 38.90 -1.47 24.21
C ARG A 37 39.05 -1.62 25.73
N ILE A 38 38.00 -1.31 26.47
CA ILE A 38 37.97 -1.47 27.95
C ILE A 38 38.02 -2.94 28.33
N ILE A 39 37.29 -3.81 27.67
CA ILE A 39 37.31 -5.26 27.94
C ILE A 39 38.68 -5.87 27.62
N ARG A 40 39.35 -5.47 26.53
CA ARG A 40 40.72 -5.94 26.20
C ARG A 40 41.78 -5.41 27.16
N GLN A 41 41.60 -4.22 27.73
CA GLN A 41 42.51 -3.66 28.72
C GLN A 41 42.37 -4.35 30.09
N ALA A 42 41.15 -4.67 30.52
CA ALA A 42 40.87 -5.44 31.72
C ALA A 42 41.44 -6.87 31.66
N ILE A 43 41.33 -7.55 30.53
CA ILE A 43 41.87 -8.89 30.30
C ILE A 43 43.42 -8.87 30.26
N ARG A 44 44.06 -7.82 29.75
CA ARG A 44 45.53 -7.69 29.75
C ARG A 44 46.10 -7.37 31.15
N GLY A 45 45.38 -6.60 31.98
CA GLY A 45 45.78 -6.31 33.36
C GLY A 45 45.75 -7.54 34.28
N ALA A 46 44.93 -8.54 33.98
CA ALA A 46 44.83 -9.77 34.78
C ALA A 46 45.94 -10.80 34.51
N LYS A 47 46.69 -10.71 33.38
CA LYS A 47 47.71 -11.68 33.01
C LYS A 47 49.13 -11.38 33.52
N HIS A 48 49.39 -10.27 34.21
CA HIS A 48 50.72 -9.88 34.65
C HIS A 48 50.93 -9.86 36.16
N ARG A 49 50.15 -10.59 36.97
CA ARG A 49 50.50 -10.87 38.35
C ARG A 49 50.95 -12.32 38.49
N VAL A 50 52.22 -12.52 38.35
CA VAL A 50 52.93 -13.77 38.70
C VAL A 50 52.76 -14.02 40.19
N VAL A 51 52.08 -15.08 40.54
CA VAL A 51 51.89 -15.52 41.92
C VAL A 51 53.05 -16.44 42.30
N ASN A 52 53.74 -16.09 43.32
CA ASN A 52 54.85 -16.89 43.96
C ASN A 52 54.22 -18.16 44.61
N PRO A 53 54.66 -19.39 44.31
CA PRO A 53 53.91 -20.64 44.59
C PRO A 53 54.24 -21.27 45.94
N GLN A 54 54.34 -20.51 47.04
CA GLN A 54 54.69 -21.11 48.36
C GLN A 54 53.72 -20.84 49.51
N LYS A 55 52.44 -20.48 49.28
CA LYS A 55 51.38 -20.60 50.31
C LYS A 55 50.02 -20.79 49.64
N GLY A 56 49.44 -21.97 49.77
CA GLY A 56 48.13 -22.27 49.28
C GLY A 56 47.08 -21.34 49.91
N PRO A 57 46.12 -20.83 49.12
CA PRO A 57 45.07 -19.95 49.65
C PRO A 57 44.06 -20.71 50.45
N SER A 58 43.69 -20.22 51.65
CA SER A 58 42.64 -20.77 52.47
C SER A 58 41.27 -20.70 51.73
N LEU A 59 40.41 -21.65 51.99
CA LEU A 59 39.05 -21.79 51.37
C LEU A 59 38.24 -20.48 51.46
N MET A 60 38.39 -19.69 52.54
CA MET A 60 37.72 -18.40 52.70
C MET A 60 38.17 -17.31 51.67
N ARG A 61 39.42 -17.35 51.19
CA ARG A 61 39.88 -16.38 50.20
C ARG A 61 39.35 -16.65 48.80
N LYS A 62 39.12 -17.91 48.48
CA LYS A 62 38.48 -18.32 47.20
C LYS A 62 36.98 -17.95 47.15
N ILE A 63 36.29 -18.08 48.30
CA ILE A 63 34.87 -17.72 48.42
C ILE A 63 34.66 -16.21 48.25
N ASN A 64 35.54 -15.37 48.82
CA ASN A 64 35.42 -13.91 48.69
C ASN A 64 35.69 -13.40 47.25
N VAL A 65 36.62 -13.99 46.51
CA VAL A 65 36.86 -13.59 45.11
C VAL A 65 35.70 -13.96 44.20
N PHE A 66 35.14 -15.16 44.36
CA PHE A 66 33.96 -15.60 43.61
C PHE A 66 32.70 -14.79 43.92
N LEU A 67 32.53 -14.37 45.17
CA LEU A 67 31.40 -13.54 45.61
C LEU A 67 31.53 -12.10 45.05
N ILE A 68 32.71 -11.53 45.04
CA ILE A 68 33.00 -10.19 44.49
C ILE A 68 32.82 -10.19 42.99
N GLU A 69 33.28 -11.20 42.27
CA GLU A 69 33.04 -11.30 40.81
C GLU A 69 31.56 -11.42 40.45
N ARG A 70 30.77 -12.20 41.23
CA ARG A 70 29.32 -12.30 41.04
C ARG A 70 28.58 -11.02 41.40
N ILE A 71 28.98 -10.32 42.43
CA ILE A 71 28.42 -9.03 42.83
C ILE A 71 28.77 -7.96 41.80
N CYS A 72 29.99 -7.90 41.29
CA CYS A 72 30.38 -6.99 40.22
C CYS A 72 29.66 -7.29 38.90
N ALA A 73 29.49 -8.57 38.56
CA ALA A 73 28.70 -8.96 37.38
C ALA A 73 27.21 -8.59 37.52
N ALA A 74 26.62 -8.79 38.71
CA ALA A 74 25.25 -8.41 38.99
C ALA A 74 25.05 -6.87 38.95
N ILE A 75 25.99 -6.09 39.49
CA ILE A 75 25.95 -4.63 39.45
C ILE A 75 26.11 -4.12 38.01
N VAL A 76 26.98 -4.71 37.19
CA VAL A 76 27.13 -4.35 35.78
C VAL A 76 25.85 -4.68 34.97
N ILE A 77 25.24 -5.82 35.25
CA ILE A 77 23.96 -6.20 34.61
C ILE A 77 22.84 -5.26 35.07
N THR A 78 22.77 -4.91 36.36
CA THR A 78 21.76 -3.99 36.89
C THR A 78 21.97 -2.57 36.37
N LEU A 79 23.20 -2.09 36.21
CA LEU A 79 23.50 -0.79 35.60
C LEU A 79 23.25 -0.76 34.08
N LEU A 80 23.40 -1.88 33.38
CA LEU A 80 23.01 -2.03 31.97
C LEU A 80 21.47 -2.09 31.80
N CYS A 81 20.77 -2.56 32.82
CA CYS A 81 19.29 -2.55 32.81
C CYS A 81 18.67 -1.23 33.32
N MET A 82 19.43 -0.41 34.06
CA MET A 82 18.92 0.85 34.65
C MET A 82 19.18 2.12 33.82
N GLY A 83 19.62 2.06 32.61
CA GLY A 83 20.02 3.32 32.02
C GLY A 83 20.10 3.45 30.52
N ALA A 84 19.17 2.90 29.78
CA ALA A 84 18.72 3.62 28.60
C ALA A 84 17.45 4.39 29.05
N PRO A 85 17.48 5.74 29.18
CA PRO A 85 16.22 6.46 29.18
C PRO A 85 15.53 5.99 27.92
N ALA A 86 14.31 5.45 28.03
CA ALA A 86 13.43 5.31 26.89
C ALA A 86 13.48 6.69 26.23
N ARG A 87 14.26 6.80 25.15
CA ARG A 87 14.31 8.02 24.37
C ARG A 87 12.89 8.15 23.90
N ALA A 88 12.11 9.02 24.54
CA ALA A 88 10.82 9.39 24.05
C ALA A 88 11.04 9.67 22.58
N GLN A 89 10.53 8.80 21.73
CA GLN A 89 10.79 8.84 20.29
C GLN A 89 10.18 10.15 19.84
N GLN A 90 11.03 11.14 19.61
CA GLN A 90 10.61 12.49 19.33
C GLN A 90 9.86 12.43 18.01
N LEU A 91 8.54 12.61 18.07
CA LEU A 91 7.67 12.60 16.89
C LEU A 91 8.29 13.52 15.87
N ARG A 92 8.50 13.02 14.64
CA ARG A 92 8.93 13.89 13.56
C ARG A 92 7.91 15.02 13.44
N PRO A 93 8.34 16.29 13.37
CA PRO A 93 7.41 17.38 13.16
C PRO A 93 6.63 17.15 11.87
N GLU A 94 5.34 17.39 11.92
CA GLU A 94 4.50 17.38 10.75
C GLU A 94 5.03 18.40 9.73
N ARG A 95 4.81 18.12 8.43
CA ARG A 95 5.18 19.10 7.38
C ARG A 95 4.42 20.41 7.58
N THR A 96 5.12 21.50 7.40
CA THR A 96 4.52 22.83 7.24
C THR A 96 3.69 22.87 5.96
N ILE A 97 2.79 23.86 5.84
CA ILE A 97 1.99 24.02 4.61
C ILE A 97 2.87 24.26 3.38
N ASP A 98 3.98 24.97 3.52
CA ASP A 98 4.89 25.27 2.41
C ASP A 98 5.68 24.02 1.99
N GLU A 99 6.10 23.18 2.94
CA GLU A 99 6.68 21.87 2.62
C GLU A 99 5.69 20.95 1.90
N ILE A 100 4.41 20.95 2.30
CA ILE A 100 3.34 20.18 1.64
C ILE A 100 3.17 20.64 0.19
N LYS A 101 3.08 21.95 -0.05
CA LYS A 101 2.92 22.51 -1.38
C LYS A 101 4.10 22.20 -2.28
N THR A 102 5.31 22.43 -1.80
CA THR A 102 6.56 22.17 -2.54
C THR A 102 6.66 20.69 -2.91
N GLU A 103 6.43 19.82 -1.96
CA GLU A 103 6.48 18.36 -2.18
C GLU A 103 5.39 17.90 -3.16
N ALA A 104 4.17 18.41 -3.05
CA ALA A 104 3.07 18.05 -3.96
C ALA A 104 3.37 18.48 -5.41
N ILE A 105 3.86 19.70 -5.63
CA ILE A 105 4.25 20.18 -6.96
C ILE A 105 5.37 19.29 -7.52
N THR A 106 6.42 19.03 -6.72
CA THR A 106 7.53 18.17 -7.14
C THR A 106 7.05 16.76 -7.52
N ARG A 107 6.09 16.21 -6.77
CA ARG A 107 5.52 14.89 -7.08
C ARG A 107 4.67 14.92 -8.36
N ALA A 108 3.91 15.97 -8.59
CA ALA A 108 3.15 16.14 -9.83
C ALA A 108 4.06 16.22 -11.05
N GLU A 109 5.13 17.00 -10.98
CA GLU A 109 6.14 17.14 -12.05
C GLU A 109 6.83 15.80 -12.36
N ASN A 110 6.97 14.92 -11.38
CA ASN A 110 7.61 13.61 -11.53
C ASN A 110 6.62 12.44 -11.68
N GLY A 111 5.31 12.70 -11.79
CA GLY A 111 4.30 11.65 -11.87
C GLY A 111 4.29 10.71 -10.66
N GLN A 112 4.53 11.23 -9.45
CA GLN A 112 4.65 10.44 -8.22
C GLN A 112 3.38 10.52 -7.36
N TYR A 113 3.08 9.43 -6.68
CA TYR A 113 2.00 9.37 -5.68
C TYR A 113 2.17 10.44 -4.58
N PRO A 114 1.08 11.12 -4.16
CA PRO A 114 -0.31 10.96 -4.58
C PRO A 114 -0.72 11.88 -5.75
N CYS A 115 0.24 12.47 -6.43
CA CYS A 115 0.01 13.48 -7.46
C CYS A 115 0.09 12.91 -8.89
N ILE A 116 -0.06 11.59 -9.06
CA ILE A 116 -0.07 10.94 -10.38
C ILE A 116 -1.21 11.51 -11.24
N GLY A 117 -0.88 11.98 -12.43
CA GLY A 117 -1.86 12.56 -13.36
C GLY A 117 -2.37 13.96 -12.98
N GLN A 118 -1.86 14.56 -11.90
CA GLN A 118 -2.12 15.97 -11.58
C GLN A 118 -1.32 16.88 -12.51
N ASN A 119 -1.94 17.97 -12.96
CA ASN A 119 -1.20 19.02 -13.65
C ASN A 119 -0.52 19.94 -12.60
N PRO A 120 0.81 20.14 -12.68
CA PRO A 120 1.51 20.99 -11.70
C PRO A 120 0.99 22.43 -11.65
N ASP A 121 0.49 22.99 -12.76
CA ASP A 121 -0.03 24.37 -12.79
C ASP A 121 -1.36 24.49 -12.06
N ASP A 122 -2.24 23.46 -12.12
CA ASP A 122 -3.47 23.43 -11.32
C ASP A 122 -3.16 23.39 -9.83
N LEU A 123 -2.12 22.65 -9.43
CA LEU A 123 -1.66 22.65 -8.04
C LEU A 123 -1.13 24.02 -7.61
N ARG A 124 -0.34 24.69 -8.46
CA ARG A 124 0.15 26.05 -8.20
C ARG A 124 -0.99 27.06 -8.05
N GLU A 125 -2.00 26.99 -8.93
CA GLU A 125 -3.18 27.83 -8.89
C GLU A 125 -3.95 27.63 -7.57
N ALA A 126 -4.27 26.40 -7.20
CA ALA A 126 -4.96 26.10 -5.94
C ALA A 126 -4.14 26.53 -4.71
N PHE A 127 -2.84 26.23 -4.70
CA PHE A 127 -1.96 26.55 -3.57
C PHE A 127 -1.74 28.05 -3.35
N ALA A 128 -2.00 28.91 -4.34
CA ALA A 128 -1.88 30.36 -4.16
C ALA A 128 -2.80 30.89 -3.04
N SER A 129 -3.97 30.30 -2.87
CA SER A 129 -4.96 30.73 -1.85
C SER A 129 -4.83 30.00 -0.51
N ILE A 130 -4.13 28.87 -0.43
CA ILE A 130 -4.01 28.06 0.78
C ILE A 130 -2.93 28.66 1.69
N LYS A 131 -3.28 28.99 2.95
CA LYS A 131 -2.35 29.56 3.93
C LYS A 131 -2.14 28.67 5.15
N THR A 132 -3.03 27.74 5.41
CA THR A 132 -3.03 26.85 6.57
C THR A 132 -3.28 25.41 6.17
N ARG A 133 -3.23 24.50 7.15
CA ARG A 133 -3.59 23.08 6.94
C ARG A 133 -5.09 22.82 7.15
N ASP A 134 -5.91 23.87 7.18
CA ASP A 134 -7.35 23.74 7.27
C ASP A 134 -7.91 22.93 6.09
N ARG A 135 -8.69 21.92 6.39
CA ARG A 135 -9.16 20.93 5.39
C ARG A 135 -10.21 21.53 4.45
N ASP A 136 -11.03 22.43 4.96
CA ASP A 136 -12.07 23.07 4.14
C ASP A 136 -11.48 24.18 3.27
N GLN A 137 -10.47 24.91 3.74
CA GLN A 137 -9.70 25.84 2.90
C GLN A 137 -8.96 25.08 1.77
N TRP A 138 -8.33 23.96 2.11
CA TRP A 138 -7.72 23.07 1.11
C TRP A 138 -8.73 22.67 0.05
N ALA A 139 -9.86 22.08 0.45
CA ALA A 139 -10.89 21.61 -0.47
C ALA A 139 -11.47 22.75 -1.32
N ALA A 140 -11.75 23.91 -0.72
CA ALA A 140 -12.31 25.06 -1.45
C ALA A 140 -11.38 25.56 -2.57
N ALA A 141 -10.07 25.58 -2.32
CA ALA A 141 -9.08 25.98 -3.32
C ALA A 141 -9.07 25.02 -4.52
N PHE A 142 -9.07 23.71 -4.28
CA PHE A 142 -9.11 22.72 -5.34
C PHE A 142 -10.48 22.66 -6.05
N ILE A 143 -11.59 22.89 -5.34
CA ILE A 143 -12.92 23.01 -5.93
C ILE A 143 -12.94 24.17 -6.93
N ALA A 144 -12.40 25.33 -6.58
CA ALA A 144 -12.40 26.49 -7.47
C ALA A 144 -11.66 26.22 -8.79
N VAL A 145 -10.51 25.55 -8.75
CA VAL A 145 -9.77 25.15 -9.96
C VAL A 145 -10.50 24.06 -10.74
N GLY A 146 -11.09 23.07 -10.04
CA GLY A 146 -11.87 22.02 -10.66
C GLY A 146 -13.13 22.54 -11.35
N ASP A 147 -13.84 23.49 -10.76
CA ASP A 147 -15.03 24.13 -11.32
C ASP A 147 -14.73 24.86 -12.64
N LYS A 148 -13.56 25.49 -12.76
CA LYS A 148 -13.09 26.09 -14.00
C LYS A 148 -12.98 25.07 -15.13
N TRP A 149 -12.32 23.92 -14.86
CA TRP A 149 -12.17 22.86 -15.86
C TRP A 149 -13.50 22.16 -16.17
N MET A 150 -14.37 21.99 -15.18
CA MET A 150 -15.70 21.44 -15.37
C MET A 150 -16.56 22.32 -16.29
N ALA A 151 -16.55 23.64 -16.10
CA ALA A 151 -17.26 24.60 -16.94
C ALA A 151 -16.71 24.63 -18.38
N GLU A 152 -15.40 24.61 -18.55
CA GLU A 152 -14.75 24.56 -19.86
C GLU A 152 -15.15 23.28 -20.60
N ALA A 153 -15.06 22.12 -19.93
CA ALA A 153 -15.47 20.83 -20.51
C ALA A 153 -16.93 20.86 -20.99
N GLN A 154 -17.85 21.34 -20.15
CA GLN A 154 -19.28 21.44 -20.49
C GLN A 154 -19.52 22.35 -21.71
N SER A 155 -18.77 23.44 -21.84
CA SER A 155 -18.89 24.36 -22.99
C SER A 155 -18.46 23.73 -24.30
N LEU A 156 -17.55 22.75 -24.24
CA LEU A 156 -16.93 22.11 -25.40
C LEU A 156 -17.56 20.75 -25.79
N GLU A 157 -18.48 20.19 -25.00
CA GLU A 157 -19.03 18.83 -25.25
C GLU A 157 -19.50 18.60 -26.69
N LYS A 158 -20.08 19.62 -27.33
CA LYS A 158 -20.62 19.51 -28.68
C LYS A 158 -19.65 19.93 -29.76
N SER A 159 -18.82 20.94 -29.50
CA SER A 159 -17.91 21.54 -30.49
C SER A 159 -16.56 20.84 -30.57
N ASP A 160 -16.03 20.37 -29.43
CA ASP A 160 -14.77 19.63 -29.32
C ASP A 160 -14.85 18.55 -28.22
N PRO A 161 -15.50 17.40 -28.52
CA PRO A 161 -15.65 16.33 -27.53
C PRO A 161 -14.35 15.78 -26.99
N ALA A 162 -13.26 15.80 -27.76
CA ALA A 162 -11.96 15.29 -27.33
C ALA A 162 -11.36 16.21 -26.27
N LYS A 163 -11.40 17.53 -26.48
CA LYS A 163 -10.94 18.51 -25.49
C LYS A 163 -11.85 18.51 -24.27
N ALA A 164 -13.17 18.44 -24.43
CA ALA A 164 -14.13 18.35 -23.34
C ALA A 164 -13.80 17.14 -22.42
N ASN A 165 -13.51 15.99 -23.01
CA ASN A 165 -13.11 14.80 -22.27
C ASN A 165 -11.79 14.99 -21.49
N ALA A 166 -10.80 15.61 -22.10
CA ALA A 166 -9.53 15.92 -21.43
C ALA A 166 -9.73 16.88 -20.24
N ASP A 167 -10.59 17.89 -20.37
CA ASP A 167 -10.91 18.86 -19.33
C ASP A 167 -11.73 18.20 -18.18
N TYR A 168 -12.64 17.25 -18.47
CA TYR A 168 -13.30 16.44 -17.44
C TYR A 168 -12.31 15.59 -16.64
N ILE A 169 -11.35 14.94 -17.29
CA ILE A 169 -10.26 14.22 -16.60
C ILE A 169 -9.50 15.17 -15.68
N ARG A 170 -9.17 16.36 -16.17
CA ARG A 170 -8.45 17.37 -15.40
C ARG A 170 -9.24 17.83 -14.19
N ALA A 171 -10.56 18.12 -14.35
CA ALA A 171 -11.47 18.45 -13.26
C ALA A 171 -11.53 17.33 -12.22
N TRP A 172 -11.72 16.09 -12.66
CA TRP A 172 -11.74 14.92 -11.80
C TRP A 172 -10.46 14.79 -10.96
N ARG A 173 -9.29 14.91 -11.59
CA ARG A 173 -8.00 14.83 -10.89
C ARG A 173 -7.85 15.93 -9.83
N VAL A 174 -8.19 17.17 -10.17
CA VAL A 174 -8.12 18.31 -9.25
C VAL A 174 -9.07 18.13 -8.06
N TYR A 175 -10.33 17.78 -8.27
CA TYR A 175 -11.27 17.49 -7.19
C TYR A 175 -10.83 16.30 -6.34
N SER A 176 -10.26 15.26 -6.97
CA SER A 176 -9.74 14.10 -6.24
C SER A 176 -8.59 14.49 -5.30
N PHE A 177 -7.75 15.45 -5.67
CA PHE A 177 -6.71 15.95 -4.77
C PHE A 177 -7.27 16.89 -3.70
N GLY A 178 -8.34 17.61 -3.99
CA GLY A 178 -9.07 18.42 -3.01
C GLY A 178 -9.65 17.57 -1.85
N ARG A 179 -10.10 16.33 -2.10
CA ARG A 179 -10.59 15.42 -1.06
C ARG A 179 -9.48 14.60 -0.37
N TRP A 180 -8.24 14.58 -0.96
CA TRP A 180 -7.17 13.68 -0.52
C TRP A 180 -6.69 13.98 0.92
N PRO A 181 -6.31 12.96 1.74
CA PRO A 181 -6.35 11.53 1.43
C PRO A 181 -7.77 10.93 1.52
N VAL A 182 -8.64 11.49 2.36
CA VAL A 182 -10.01 11.04 2.56
C VAL A 182 -10.93 12.24 2.75
N PRO A 183 -12.25 12.12 2.51
CA PRO A 183 -13.22 13.21 2.69
C PRO A 183 -13.53 13.45 4.18
N SER A 184 -12.52 13.90 4.93
CA SER A 184 -12.53 14.05 6.41
C SER A 184 -13.06 15.39 6.91
N SER A 185 -13.69 16.20 6.05
CA SER A 185 -14.36 17.45 6.40
C SER A 185 -15.50 17.73 5.41
N PRO A 186 -16.45 18.63 5.73
CA PRO A 186 -17.53 18.97 4.80
C PRO A 186 -17.05 19.48 3.44
N GLY A 187 -16.00 20.29 3.39
CA GLY A 187 -15.39 20.73 2.14
C GLY A 187 -14.77 19.60 1.34
N LYS A 188 -14.01 18.72 2.00
CA LYS A 188 -13.44 17.54 1.33
C LYS A 188 -14.52 16.57 0.84
N GLN A 189 -15.63 16.45 1.54
CA GLN A 189 -16.76 15.65 1.09
C GLN A 189 -17.38 16.24 -0.18
N ARG A 190 -17.61 17.58 -0.25
CA ARG A 190 -18.06 18.24 -1.48
C ARG A 190 -17.07 18.06 -2.64
N SER A 191 -15.76 18.14 -2.36
CA SER A 191 -14.74 17.88 -3.39
C SER A 191 -14.81 16.44 -3.93
N TYR A 192 -15.13 15.47 -3.06
CA TYR A 192 -15.31 14.07 -3.49
C TYR A 192 -16.56 13.90 -4.37
N GLU A 193 -17.67 14.51 -4.00
CA GLU A 193 -18.91 14.49 -4.79
C GLU A 193 -18.67 15.06 -6.19
N LYS A 194 -17.98 16.21 -6.28
CA LYS A 194 -17.59 16.80 -7.57
C LYS A 194 -16.59 15.93 -8.35
N ALA A 195 -15.70 15.23 -7.67
CA ALA A 195 -14.82 14.27 -8.34
C ALA A 195 -15.61 13.12 -9.01
N ILE A 196 -16.63 12.59 -8.33
CA ILE A 196 -17.52 11.57 -8.89
C ILE A 196 -18.29 12.13 -10.10
N GLU A 197 -18.79 13.36 -10.01
CA GLU A 197 -19.52 14.02 -11.10
C GLU A 197 -18.62 14.17 -12.34
N ALA A 198 -17.40 14.72 -12.17
CA ALA A 198 -16.44 14.88 -13.25
C ALA A 198 -15.99 13.54 -13.85
N PHE A 199 -15.76 12.52 -13.02
CA PHE A 199 -15.45 11.18 -13.48
C PHE A 199 -16.58 10.59 -14.32
N ARG A 200 -17.83 10.69 -13.87
CA ARG A 200 -18.99 10.21 -14.64
C ARG A 200 -19.16 10.98 -15.95
N ALA A 201 -18.84 12.27 -15.99
CA ALA A 201 -18.86 13.05 -17.23
C ALA A 201 -17.78 12.55 -18.21
N HIS A 202 -16.55 12.30 -17.72
CA HIS A 202 -15.46 11.70 -18.50
C HIS A 202 -15.86 10.33 -19.06
N THR A 203 -16.46 9.45 -18.23
CA THR A 203 -16.78 8.07 -18.69
C THR A 203 -17.89 7.98 -19.74
N LYS A 204 -18.63 9.07 -20.01
CA LYS A 204 -19.56 9.12 -21.16
C LYS A 204 -18.86 8.96 -22.50
N PHE A 205 -17.56 9.29 -22.57
CA PHE A 205 -16.74 9.16 -23.77
C PHE A 205 -16.08 7.77 -23.89
N TRP A 206 -16.34 6.86 -22.96
CA TRP A 206 -15.75 5.52 -23.02
C TRP A 206 -16.49 4.61 -24.01
N ASP A 207 -15.71 3.89 -24.81
CA ASP A 207 -16.18 2.82 -25.69
C ASP A 207 -15.35 1.53 -25.40
N PRO A 208 -15.97 0.48 -24.90
CA PRO A 208 -17.36 0.31 -24.49
C PRO A 208 -17.77 1.16 -23.28
N PRO A 209 -19.07 1.47 -23.12
CA PRO A 209 -19.56 2.29 -22.02
C PRO A 209 -19.39 1.62 -20.66
N MET A 210 -19.38 2.42 -19.59
CA MET A 210 -19.38 1.97 -18.20
C MET A 210 -20.80 1.85 -17.68
N GLU A 211 -21.15 0.70 -17.09
CA GLU A 211 -22.36 0.49 -16.33
C GLU A 211 -22.14 0.89 -14.86
N VAL A 212 -22.97 1.78 -14.32
CA VAL A 212 -23.02 2.06 -12.88
C VAL A 212 -23.99 1.07 -12.25
N VAL A 213 -23.48 0.13 -11.48
CA VAL A 213 -24.32 -0.90 -10.86
C VAL A 213 -24.64 -0.57 -9.41
N HIS A 214 -25.84 -0.88 -8.98
CA HIS A 214 -26.37 -0.70 -7.64
C HIS A 214 -26.70 -2.07 -7.05
N ILE A 215 -25.85 -2.57 -6.15
CA ILE A 215 -25.99 -3.91 -5.58
C ILE A 215 -26.65 -3.78 -4.20
N PRO A 216 -27.86 -4.29 -3.98
CA PRO A 216 -28.55 -4.22 -2.69
C PRO A 216 -27.75 -4.92 -1.59
N PHE A 217 -27.56 -4.21 -0.46
CA PHE A 217 -26.80 -4.70 0.69
C PHE A 217 -27.29 -4.08 2.00
N GLU A 218 -27.87 -4.86 2.90
CA GLU A 218 -28.29 -4.47 4.27
C GLU A 218 -29.09 -3.15 4.32
N GLY A 219 -30.06 -3.00 3.44
CA GLY A 219 -30.90 -1.79 3.34
C GLY A 219 -30.24 -0.57 2.70
N LYS A 220 -29.01 -0.75 2.19
CA LYS A 220 -28.23 0.24 1.43
C LYS A 220 -27.82 -0.36 0.09
N GLU A 221 -26.91 0.30 -0.63
CA GLU A 221 -26.39 -0.15 -1.91
C GLU A 221 -24.88 -0.11 -1.95
N ILE A 222 -24.26 -1.11 -2.58
CA ILE A 222 -22.87 -1.08 -3.01
C ILE A 222 -22.87 -0.53 -4.43
N ILE A 223 -22.16 0.58 -4.67
CA ILE A 223 -22.04 1.18 -6.00
C ILE A 223 -20.78 0.65 -6.66
N GLY A 224 -20.93 0.03 -7.83
CA GLY A 224 -19.83 -0.49 -8.64
C GLY A 224 -19.81 0.12 -10.05
N TYR A 225 -18.62 0.09 -10.66
CA TYR A 225 -18.40 0.47 -12.05
C TYR A 225 -17.99 -0.77 -12.84
N LEU A 226 -18.92 -1.26 -13.67
CA LEU A 226 -18.79 -2.49 -14.44
C LEU A 226 -18.55 -2.16 -15.92
N ARG A 227 -17.58 -2.84 -16.53
CA ARG A 227 -17.34 -2.75 -17.97
C ARG A 227 -17.08 -4.12 -18.57
N PHE A 228 -17.66 -4.32 -19.74
CA PHE A 228 -17.41 -5.48 -20.60
C PHE A 228 -16.57 -5.08 -21.81
N PRO A 229 -15.76 -5.98 -22.37
CA PRO A 229 -15.09 -5.77 -23.64
C PRO A 229 -16.08 -5.50 -24.78
N LYS A 230 -15.67 -4.70 -25.76
CA LYS A 230 -16.48 -4.42 -26.95
C LYS A 230 -16.69 -5.69 -27.77
N ASN A 231 -17.92 -5.90 -28.27
CA ASN A 231 -18.28 -7.04 -29.12
C ASN A 231 -18.02 -8.42 -28.46
N ALA A 232 -18.05 -8.48 -27.15
CA ALA A 232 -17.88 -9.73 -26.43
C ALA A 232 -19.02 -10.72 -26.74
N THR A 233 -18.64 -11.97 -26.93
CA THR A 233 -19.60 -13.08 -27.18
C THR A 233 -19.41 -14.15 -26.11
N GLY A 234 -20.50 -14.58 -25.47
CA GLY A 234 -20.49 -15.61 -24.42
C GLY A 234 -20.06 -15.09 -23.07
N PRO A 235 -20.02 -15.97 -22.04
CA PRO A 235 -19.56 -15.62 -20.70
C PRO A 235 -18.06 -15.30 -20.67
N LEU A 236 -17.71 -14.20 -20.01
CA LEU A 236 -16.36 -13.64 -19.97
C LEU A 236 -15.69 -13.80 -18.60
N PRO A 237 -14.36 -13.94 -18.56
CA PRO A 237 -13.62 -13.76 -17.32
C PRO A 237 -13.83 -12.34 -16.78
N LEU A 238 -13.80 -12.20 -15.45
CA LEU A 238 -14.03 -10.92 -14.80
C LEU A 238 -13.08 -10.69 -13.63
N VAL A 239 -12.60 -9.44 -13.50
CA VAL A 239 -11.84 -8.95 -12.35
C VAL A 239 -12.73 -8.11 -11.44
N ILE A 240 -12.73 -8.42 -10.13
CA ILE A 240 -13.28 -7.56 -9.08
C ILE A 240 -12.15 -6.75 -8.51
N ALA A 241 -12.15 -5.42 -8.67
CA ALA A 241 -11.07 -4.54 -8.25
C ALA A 241 -11.46 -3.69 -7.03
N ILE A 242 -10.62 -3.72 -5.97
CA ILE A 242 -10.86 -3.04 -4.69
C ILE A 242 -9.74 -2.05 -4.39
N ASN A 243 -10.12 -0.80 -4.07
CA ASN A 243 -9.22 0.32 -3.82
C ASN A 243 -8.47 0.24 -2.47
N GLY A 244 -7.39 1.03 -2.38
CA GLY A 244 -6.67 1.30 -1.13
C GLY A 244 -7.39 2.28 -0.20
N LEU A 245 -6.70 2.73 0.85
CA LEU A 245 -7.26 3.63 1.85
C LEU A 245 -7.65 5.01 1.26
N ASP A 246 -6.83 5.55 0.40
CA ASP A 246 -6.92 6.91 -0.13
C ASP A 246 -7.21 7.00 -1.64
N SER A 247 -7.14 5.88 -2.38
CA SER A 247 -7.68 5.74 -3.73
C SER A 247 -9.18 5.41 -3.69
N ARG A 248 -9.81 5.38 -4.85
CA ARG A 248 -11.26 5.13 -5.00
C ARG A 248 -11.51 4.20 -6.19
N LYS A 249 -12.73 3.66 -6.28
CA LYS A 249 -13.14 2.83 -7.40
C LYS A 249 -13.01 3.53 -8.76
N GLU A 250 -13.07 4.87 -8.79
CA GLU A 250 -12.82 5.70 -9.98
C GLU A 250 -11.41 5.46 -10.53
N ASP A 251 -10.40 5.45 -9.65
CA ASP A 251 -8.99 5.21 -10.01
C ASP A 251 -8.79 3.79 -10.56
N LEU A 252 -9.51 2.82 -9.99
CA LEU A 252 -9.45 1.43 -10.44
C LEU A 252 -10.18 1.22 -11.77
N ALA A 253 -11.34 1.84 -11.96
CA ALA A 253 -12.10 1.76 -13.21
C ALA A 253 -11.27 2.31 -14.38
N GLU A 254 -10.51 3.39 -14.16
CA GLU A 254 -9.56 3.91 -15.13
C GLU A 254 -8.46 2.89 -15.44
N SER A 255 -7.79 2.37 -14.40
CA SER A 255 -6.66 1.45 -14.55
C SER A 255 -7.05 0.12 -15.20
N PHE A 256 -8.17 -0.46 -14.77
CA PHE A 256 -8.65 -1.75 -15.26
C PHE A 256 -9.25 -1.71 -16.67
N SER A 257 -9.43 -0.53 -17.27
CA SER A 257 -9.68 -0.44 -18.70
C SER A 257 -8.64 -1.17 -19.55
N ALA A 258 -7.42 -1.37 -19.01
CA ALA A 258 -6.34 -2.09 -19.66
C ALA A 258 -6.57 -3.61 -19.82
N VAL A 259 -7.51 -4.23 -19.10
CA VAL A 259 -7.81 -5.67 -19.27
C VAL A 259 -8.84 -5.93 -20.38
N LEU A 260 -9.62 -4.92 -20.79
CA LEU A 260 -10.66 -5.06 -21.81
C LEU A 260 -10.15 -5.59 -23.16
N PRO A 261 -8.98 -5.13 -23.68
CA PRO A 261 -8.42 -5.67 -24.93
C PRO A 261 -8.11 -7.16 -24.90
N PHE A 262 -7.96 -7.73 -23.70
CA PHE A 262 -7.76 -9.18 -23.51
C PHE A 262 -9.08 -9.96 -23.39
N GLY A 263 -10.23 -9.35 -23.60
CA GLY A 263 -11.53 -10.02 -23.46
C GLY A 263 -11.91 -10.25 -21.99
N ILE A 264 -11.35 -9.52 -21.04
CA ILE A 264 -11.62 -9.62 -19.61
C ILE A 264 -12.51 -8.44 -19.18
N ALA A 265 -13.65 -8.72 -18.57
CA ALA A 265 -14.50 -7.71 -17.93
C ALA A 265 -13.94 -7.31 -16.56
N TYR A 266 -14.38 -6.16 -16.03
CA TYR A 266 -14.06 -5.80 -14.66
C TYR A 266 -15.21 -5.08 -13.95
N ILE A 267 -15.24 -5.19 -12.62
CA ILE A 267 -16.06 -4.37 -11.74
C ILE A 267 -15.16 -3.72 -10.70
N ALA A 268 -15.17 -2.39 -10.58
CA ALA A 268 -14.46 -1.65 -9.55
C ALA A 268 -15.46 -1.23 -8.46
N VAL A 269 -15.15 -1.50 -7.19
CA VAL A 269 -15.95 -1.10 -6.02
C VAL A 269 -15.05 -0.54 -4.92
N ASP A 270 -15.62 0.35 -4.10
CA ASP A 270 -14.92 0.82 -2.91
C ASP A 270 -14.91 -0.26 -1.82
N GLY A 271 -13.76 -0.47 -1.18
CA GLY A 271 -13.63 -1.40 -0.06
C GLY A 271 -14.29 -0.89 1.21
N PRO A 272 -14.65 -1.78 2.17
CA PRO A 272 -15.28 -1.39 3.43
C PRO A 272 -14.52 -0.25 4.13
N GLY A 273 -15.26 0.82 4.49
CA GLY A 273 -14.74 2.02 5.13
C GLY A 273 -14.21 3.10 4.18
N THR A 274 -14.18 2.86 2.87
CA THR A 274 -13.67 3.83 1.89
C THR A 274 -14.76 4.28 0.91
N GLY A 275 -14.54 5.42 0.28
CA GLY A 275 -15.37 5.92 -0.81
C GLY A 275 -16.87 5.90 -0.52
N GLN A 276 -17.63 5.28 -1.41
CA GLN A 276 -19.08 5.09 -1.30
C GLN A 276 -19.46 3.72 -0.72
N ALA A 277 -18.53 3.00 -0.06
CA ALA A 277 -18.86 1.74 0.59
C ALA A 277 -19.96 1.95 1.65
N PRO A 278 -21.04 1.12 1.66
CA PRO A 278 -22.18 1.30 2.56
C PRO A 278 -21.90 0.99 4.02
N ILE A 279 -20.77 0.33 4.33
CA ILE A 279 -20.36 -0.05 5.69
C ILE A 279 -18.92 0.36 5.97
N LYS A 280 -18.63 0.55 7.25
CA LYS A 280 -17.28 0.74 7.76
C LYS A 280 -16.51 -0.57 7.85
N ALA A 281 -15.18 -0.45 8.01
CA ALA A 281 -14.33 -1.60 8.21
C ALA A 281 -14.55 -2.25 9.58
N SER A 282 -14.55 -3.56 9.59
CA SER A 282 -14.59 -4.40 10.80
C SER A 282 -14.08 -5.80 10.44
N PRO A 283 -13.77 -6.64 11.43
CA PRO A 283 -13.40 -8.03 11.16
C PRO A 283 -14.43 -8.85 10.38
N THR A 284 -15.67 -8.40 10.27
CA THR A 284 -16.75 -9.10 9.55
C THR A 284 -17.26 -8.33 8.32
N ALA A 285 -16.59 -7.24 7.92
CA ALA A 285 -17.05 -6.44 6.78
C ALA A 285 -16.78 -7.08 5.40
N ASP A 286 -16.05 -8.22 5.35
CA ASP A 286 -15.90 -9.09 4.18
C ASP A 286 -17.23 -9.51 3.55
N ARG A 287 -18.32 -9.60 4.33
CA ARG A 287 -19.67 -9.92 3.84
C ARG A 287 -20.16 -8.98 2.75
N MET A 288 -19.71 -7.72 2.75
CA MET A 288 -19.99 -6.78 1.66
C MET A 288 -19.36 -7.23 0.35
N LEU A 289 -18.12 -7.74 0.41
CA LEU A 289 -17.40 -8.21 -0.77
C LEU A 289 -17.91 -9.57 -1.25
N SER A 290 -18.34 -10.44 -0.34
CA SER A 290 -19.06 -11.67 -0.68
C SER A 290 -20.34 -11.34 -1.47
N ARG A 291 -21.06 -10.26 -1.10
CA ARG A 291 -22.24 -9.79 -1.83
C ARG A 291 -21.89 -9.26 -3.23
N VAL A 292 -20.71 -8.63 -3.41
CA VAL A 292 -20.23 -8.27 -4.75
C VAL A 292 -19.98 -9.52 -5.60
N ILE A 293 -19.38 -10.56 -5.02
CA ILE A 293 -19.18 -11.85 -5.72
C ILE A 293 -20.53 -12.48 -6.08
N ASP A 294 -21.52 -12.46 -5.19
CA ASP A 294 -22.89 -12.95 -5.51
C ASP A 294 -23.50 -12.24 -6.71
N TYR A 295 -23.35 -10.90 -6.76
CA TYR A 295 -23.81 -10.11 -7.88
C TYR A 295 -23.08 -10.50 -9.18
N VAL A 296 -21.77 -10.58 -9.15
CA VAL A 296 -20.98 -11.02 -10.32
C VAL A 296 -21.43 -12.40 -10.80
N TYR A 297 -21.68 -13.32 -9.88
CA TYR A 297 -22.15 -14.67 -10.17
C TYR A 297 -23.62 -14.71 -10.70
N SER A 298 -24.39 -13.67 -10.45
CA SER A 298 -25.76 -13.56 -11.00
C SER A 298 -25.80 -13.07 -12.44
N ARG A 299 -24.69 -12.51 -12.96
CA ARG A 299 -24.61 -11.97 -14.32
C ARG A 299 -24.41 -13.10 -15.34
N PRO A 300 -25.29 -13.23 -16.33
CA PRO A 300 -25.14 -14.26 -17.36
C PRO A 300 -23.96 -14.04 -18.30
N GLU A 301 -23.45 -12.79 -18.36
CA GLU A 301 -22.30 -12.42 -19.18
C GLU A 301 -20.96 -12.83 -18.53
N VAL A 302 -20.98 -13.32 -17.29
CA VAL A 302 -19.76 -13.66 -16.54
C VAL A 302 -19.53 -15.17 -16.50
N ASP A 303 -18.32 -15.58 -16.86
CA ASP A 303 -17.82 -16.94 -16.61
C ASP A 303 -17.44 -17.12 -15.15
N LYS A 304 -18.31 -17.77 -14.39
CA LYS A 304 -18.16 -18.01 -12.95
C LYS A 304 -16.91 -18.82 -12.59
N SER A 305 -16.35 -19.57 -13.52
CA SER A 305 -15.11 -20.33 -13.31
C SER A 305 -13.84 -19.48 -13.49
N ARG A 306 -13.96 -18.23 -13.99
CA ARG A 306 -12.87 -17.33 -14.30
C ARG A 306 -13.08 -15.95 -13.69
N VAL A 307 -13.30 -15.92 -12.36
CA VAL A 307 -13.39 -14.68 -11.57
C VAL A 307 -12.12 -14.47 -10.77
N GLU A 308 -11.49 -13.31 -10.94
CA GLU A 308 -10.28 -12.86 -10.21
C GLU A 308 -10.65 -11.72 -9.27
N PHE A 309 -9.91 -11.59 -8.16
CA PHE A 309 -10.08 -10.51 -7.21
C PHE A 309 -8.77 -9.75 -7.05
N HIS A 310 -8.75 -8.47 -7.40
CA HIS A 310 -7.61 -7.58 -7.24
C HIS A 310 -7.78 -6.62 -6.08
N GLY A 311 -6.75 -6.49 -5.25
CA GLY A 311 -6.74 -5.55 -4.13
C GLY A 311 -5.46 -4.74 -4.01
N VAL A 312 -5.59 -3.43 -3.70
CA VAL A 312 -4.46 -2.51 -3.53
C VAL A 312 -4.38 -2.01 -2.10
N SER A 313 -3.23 -2.19 -1.41
CA SER A 313 -3.00 -1.68 -0.04
C SER A 313 -4.11 -2.11 0.93
N TRP A 314 -4.94 -1.19 1.44
CA TRP A 314 -6.12 -1.56 2.23
C TRP A 314 -7.05 -2.54 1.51
N GLY A 315 -7.23 -2.39 0.19
CA GLY A 315 -7.93 -3.37 -0.65
C GLY A 315 -7.22 -4.71 -0.74
N ALA A 316 -5.89 -4.74 -0.60
CA ALA A 316 -5.12 -5.98 -0.59
C ALA A 316 -5.33 -6.79 0.71
N TYR A 317 -5.61 -6.12 1.84
CA TYR A 317 -6.12 -6.79 3.04
C TYR A 317 -7.39 -7.58 2.73
N TRP A 318 -8.36 -6.91 2.10
CA TRP A 318 -9.62 -7.55 1.71
C TRP A 318 -9.40 -8.64 0.67
N GLY A 319 -8.58 -8.39 -0.36
CA GLY A 319 -8.24 -9.40 -1.36
C GLY A 319 -7.64 -10.66 -0.75
N THR A 320 -6.72 -10.52 0.22
CA THR A 320 -6.15 -11.65 0.95
C THR A 320 -7.21 -12.40 1.75
N LYS A 321 -8.10 -11.66 2.41
CA LYS A 321 -9.20 -12.26 3.18
C LYS A 321 -10.17 -13.02 2.27
N MET A 322 -10.53 -12.43 1.14
CA MET A 322 -11.40 -13.07 0.14
C MET A 322 -10.74 -14.29 -0.51
N ALA A 323 -9.41 -14.27 -0.75
CA ALA A 323 -8.68 -15.44 -1.23
C ALA A 323 -8.86 -16.67 -0.33
N ILE A 324 -9.08 -16.46 0.97
CA ILE A 324 -9.30 -17.52 1.96
C ILE A 324 -10.79 -17.88 2.06
N LEU A 325 -11.65 -16.87 2.28
CA LEU A 325 -13.07 -17.10 2.57
C LEU A 325 -13.85 -17.52 1.33
N GLU A 326 -13.47 -17.03 0.15
CA GLU A 326 -14.15 -17.27 -1.13
C GLU A 326 -13.30 -18.13 -2.09
N LYS A 327 -12.38 -18.91 -1.55
CA LYS A 327 -11.47 -19.79 -2.29
C LYS A 327 -12.17 -20.60 -3.39
N SER A 328 -13.37 -21.10 -3.11
CA SER A 328 -14.11 -21.95 -4.05
C SER A 328 -14.76 -21.17 -5.20
N ARG A 329 -14.86 -19.85 -5.07
CA ARG A 329 -15.48 -18.96 -6.06
C ARG A 329 -14.49 -18.09 -6.81
N LEU A 330 -13.24 -17.99 -6.34
CA LEU A 330 -12.21 -17.19 -6.98
C LEU A 330 -11.19 -18.08 -7.69
N LYS A 331 -11.04 -17.89 -8.99
CA LYS A 331 -10.04 -18.57 -9.81
C LYS A 331 -8.62 -18.14 -9.39
N ALA A 332 -8.45 -16.87 -9.06
CA ALA A 332 -7.18 -16.28 -8.67
C ALA A 332 -7.41 -14.98 -7.86
N VAL A 333 -6.36 -14.52 -7.16
CA VAL A 333 -6.35 -13.26 -6.43
C VAL A 333 -5.00 -12.56 -6.62
N SER A 334 -4.99 -11.27 -6.95
CA SER A 334 -3.77 -10.46 -6.97
C SER A 334 -3.83 -9.33 -5.95
N VAL A 335 -2.74 -9.12 -5.22
CA VAL A 335 -2.68 -8.12 -4.15
C VAL A 335 -1.38 -7.34 -4.17
N GLN A 336 -1.49 -6.02 -3.89
CA GLN A 336 -0.33 -5.14 -3.78
C GLN A 336 -0.16 -4.65 -2.34
N SER A 337 1.00 -4.95 -1.71
CA SER A 337 1.34 -4.60 -0.32
C SER A 337 0.22 -4.97 0.68
N PRO A 338 -0.11 -6.27 0.83
CA PRO A 338 -1.21 -6.71 1.67
C PRO A 338 -0.89 -6.56 3.17
N PRO A 339 -1.65 -5.77 3.93
CA PRO A 339 -1.57 -5.79 5.39
C PRO A 339 -2.14 -7.11 5.93
N ILE A 340 -1.37 -7.84 6.73
CA ILE A 340 -1.76 -9.16 7.23
C ILE A 340 -1.81 -9.22 8.75
N HIS A 341 -0.74 -8.78 9.42
CA HIS A 341 -0.57 -8.87 10.85
C HIS A 341 0.28 -7.75 11.44
N ASP A 342 1.54 -7.64 11.00
CA ASP A 342 2.54 -6.77 11.63
C ASP A 342 2.16 -5.28 11.46
N MET A 343 1.53 -4.92 10.34
CA MET A 343 0.97 -3.58 10.13
C MET A 343 -0.07 -3.20 11.18
N PHE A 344 -0.80 -4.17 11.74
CA PHE A 344 -1.85 -3.95 12.73
C PHE A 344 -1.34 -3.92 14.18
N GLN A 345 -0.04 -4.10 14.41
CA GLN A 345 0.53 -4.06 15.74
C GLN A 345 0.78 -2.62 16.19
N LYS A 346 0.55 -2.34 17.47
CA LYS A 346 0.65 -1.00 18.06
C LYS A 346 1.98 -0.31 17.75
N ASP A 347 3.09 -1.03 17.93
CA ASP A 347 4.42 -0.48 17.71
C ASP A 347 4.65 -0.09 16.25
N PHE A 348 4.15 -0.88 15.30
CA PHE A 348 4.26 -0.56 13.88
C PHE A 348 3.43 0.67 13.52
N VAL A 349 2.19 0.78 14.04
CA VAL A 349 1.32 1.94 13.81
C VAL A 349 1.98 3.22 14.32
N LEU A 350 2.50 3.20 15.56
CA LEU A 350 3.17 4.34 16.16
C LEU A 350 4.42 4.76 15.37
N ASN A 351 5.25 3.79 14.96
CA ASN A 351 6.44 4.04 14.14
C ASN A 351 6.05 4.56 12.74
N GLY A 352 5.02 4.01 12.13
CA GLY A 352 4.54 4.41 10.81
C GLY A 352 4.01 5.83 10.77
N LEU A 353 3.25 6.25 11.79
CA LEU A 353 2.78 7.64 11.91
C LEU A 353 3.92 8.65 12.02
N GLN A 354 5.08 8.23 12.55
CA GLN A 354 6.27 9.08 12.69
C GLN A 354 7.18 9.05 11.45
N GLY A 355 7.24 7.92 10.75
CA GLY A 355 8.21 7.64 9.70
C GLY A 355 7.70 7.74 8.27
N ASN A 356 6.39 7.54 8.05
CA ASN A 356 5.82 7.53 6.71
C ASN A 356 5.87 8.93 6.08
N ARG A 357 6.56 9.03 4.95
CA ARG A 357 6.69 10.26 4.16
C ARG A 357 5.95 10.22 2.83
N GLU A 358 5.32 9.12 2.49
CA GLU A 358 4.50 9.01 1.27
C GLU A 358 3.21 9.82 1.42
N TYR A 359 2.55 9.77 2.59
CA TYR A 359 1.48 10.71 2.91
C TYR A 359 2.03 12.12 3.06
N LEU A 360 1.39 13.08 2.42
CA LEU A 360 1.75 14.50 2.57
C LEU A 360 1.29 15.04 3.92
N PHE A 361 0.06 14.67 4.34
CA PHE A 361 -0.58 15.06 5.60
C PHE A 361 -1.78 14.14 5.89
N ASP A 362 -2.40 14.26 7.05
CA ASP A 362 -3.66 13.61 7.46
C ASP A 362 -3.64 12.05 7.40
N GLN A 363 -2.47 11.41 7.61
CA GLN A 363 -2.41 9.94 7.63
C GLN A 363 -3.26 9.34 8.75
N LEU A 364 -3.12 9.82 9.99
CA LEU A 364 -3.90 9.32 11.13
C LEU A 364 -5.41 9.53 10.94
N PRO A 365 -5.90 10.71 10.56
CA PRO A 365 -7.30 10.91 10.21
C PRO A 365 -7.81 9.94 9.11
N ALA A 366 -6.97 9.65 8.12
CA ALA A 366 -7.33 8.70 7.07
C ALA A 366 -7.51 7.28 7.64
N MET A 367 -6.59 6.82 8.47
CA MET A 367 -6.68 5.50 9.11
C MET A 367 -7.89 5.37 10.04
N MET A 368 -8.21 6.42 10.81
CA MET A 368 -9.38 6.44 11.68
C MET A 368 -10.70 6.44 10.91
N SER A 369 -10.76 7.14 9.78
CA SER A 369 -12.00 7.36 9.02
C SER A 369 -12.68 6.10 8.49
N ILE A 370 -11.93 4.99 8.34
CA ILE A 370 -12.47 3.73 7.82
C ILE A 370 -13.27 2.93 8.85
N PHE A 371 -13.18 3.28 10.12
CA PHE A 371 -13.88 2.60 11.23
C PHE A 371 -15.03 3.44 11.79
N ASP A 372 -15.98 2.77 12.43
CA ASP A 372 -16.97 3.44 13.28
C ASP A 372 -16.40 3.71 14.67
N ASN A 373 -16.76 4.84 15.26
CA ASN A 373 -16.43 5.21 16.64
C ASN A 373 -14.93 5.26 16.98
N VAL A 374 -14.07 5.53 15.99
CA VAL A 374 -12.63 5.74 16.19
C VAL A 374 -12.34 7.23 16.03
N ASN A 375 -12.12 7.92 17.15
CA ASN A 375 -12.03 9.38 17.22
C ASN A 375 -10.63 9.90 17.56
N ASN A 376 -9.76 9.02 18.05
CA ASN A 376 -8.40 9.32 18.47
C ASN A 376 -7.45 8.15 18.23
N LEU A 377 -6.17 8.35 18.55
CA LEU A 377 -5.14 7.34 18.36
C LEU A 377 -5.34 6.09 19.23
N ASP A 378 -5.81 6.28 20.48
CA ASP A 378 -6.00 5.16 21.40
C ASP A 378 -7.12 4.22 20.91
N ASP A 379 -8.23 4.79 20.41
CA ASP A 379 -9.31 4.02 19.77
C ASP A 379 -8.76 3.21 18.57
N LEU A 380 -7.90 3.84 17.75
CA LEU A 380 -7.27 3.18 16.61
C LEU A 380 -6.38 2.02 17.06
N LEU A 381 -5.55 2.24 18.07
CA LEU A 381 -4.65 1.23 18.63
C LEU A 381 -5.40 0.07 19.32
N GLU A 382 -6.67 0.26 19.69
CA GLU A 382 -7.52 -0.80 20.20
C GLU A 382 -8.15 -1.64 19.09
N ILE A 383 -8.61 -1.02 18.00
CA ILE A 383 -9.32 -1.71 16.92
C ILE A 383 -8.38 -2.41 15.93
N PHE A 384 -7.22 -1.82 15.63
CA PHE A 384 -6.30 -2.32 14.61
C PHE A 384 -5.85 -3.77 14.84
N PRO A 385 -5.45 -4.21 16.04
CA PRO A 385 -5.07 -5.61 16.26
C PRO A 385 -6.18 -6.62 15.96
N LYS A 386 -7.46 -6.21 16.06
CA LYS A 386 -8.63 -7.04 15.73
C LYS A 386 -8.74 -7.29 14.21
N MET A 387 -8.16 -6.39 13.38
CA MET A 387 -8.12 -6.54 11.93
C MET A 387 -7.08 -7.54 11.45
N SER A 388 -6.09 -7.91 12.27
CA SER A 388 -5.08 -8.90 11.89
C SER A 388 -5.69 -10.24 11.47
N LEU A 389 -5.33 -10.71 10.28
CA LEU A 389 -5.78 -12.02 9.79
C LEU A 389 -5.20 -13.19 10.59
N VAL A 390 -4.07 -12.98 11.27
CA VAL A 390 -3.53 -13.95 12.26
C VAL A 390 -4.44 -14.00 13.48
N THR A 391 -4.81 -12.84 14.05
CA THR A 391 -5.74 -12.77 15.20
C THR A 391 -7.10 -13.38 14.88
N GLN A 392 -7.57 -13.23 13.63
CA GLN A 392 -8.82 -13.85 13.16
C GLN A 392 -8.68 -15.34 12.84
N GLY A 393 -7.50 -15.96 13.01
CA GLY A 393 -7.26 -17.38 12.73
C GLY A 393 -7.41 -17.75 11.26
N LEU A 394 -7.16 -16.81 10.34
CA LEU A 394 -7.30 -17.03 8.90
C LEU A 394 -5.98 -17.43 8.23
N ILE A 395 -4.85 -16.90 8.70
CA ILE A 395 -3.53 -17.20 8.10
C ILE A 395 -3.18 -18.69 8.33
N GLY A 396 -2.73 -19.32 7.27
CA GLY A 396 -2.46 -20.77 7.24
C GLY A 396 -3.60 -21.61 6.68
N LYS A 397 -4.80 -21.05 6.53
CA LYS A 397 -5.90 -21.73 5.83
C LYS A 397 -5.65 -21.79 4.32
N PRO A 398 -6.29 -22.75 3.62
CA PRO A 398 -6.24 -22.84 2.15
C PRO A 398 -6.68 -21.55 1.46
N THR A 399 -6.01 -21.19 0.36
CA THR A 399 -6.32 -19.99 -0.40
C THR A 399 -6.60 -20.29 -1.88
N ALA A 400 -7.24 -19.37 -2.61
CA ALA A 400 -7.12 -19.33 -4.07
C ALA A 400 -5.66 -19.07 -4.48
N PRO A 401 -5.24 -19.39 -5.72
CA PRO A 401 -3.93 -19.00 -6.27
C PRO A 401 -3.71 -17.48 -6.17
N MET A 402 -2.50 -17.05 -5.78
CA MET A 402 -2.24 -15.63 -5.53
C MET A 402 -1.00 -15.10 -6.24
N LEU A 403 -1.10 -13.83 -6.69
CA LEU A 403 0.04 -12.95 -6.94
C LEU A 403 0.15 -11.93 -5.80
N ILE A 404 1.34 -11.77 -5.25
CA ILE A 404 1.62 -10.82 -4.16
C ILE A 404 2.75 -9.91 -4.61
N LEU A 405 2.46 -8.60 -4.75
CA LEU A 405 3.45 -7.58 -5.09
C LEU A 405 3.79 -6.75 -3.86
N SER A 406 5.08 -6.49 -3.61
CA SER A 406 5.50 -5.61 -2.50
C SER A 406 6.88 -5.02 -2.72
N GLY A 407 7.18 -3.93 -2.02
CA GLY A 407 8.51 -3.34 -1.94
C GLY A 407 9.16 -3.64 -0.59
N VAL A 408 10.48 -3.90 -0.60
CA VAL A 408 11.25 -4.14 0.64
C VAL A 408 11.33 -2.87 1.50
N LEU A 409 11.27 -1.70 0.86
CA LEU A 409 11.35 -0.39 1.54
C LEU A 409 9.97 0.20 1.85
N ASP A 410 8.92 -0.60 1.83
CA ASP A 410 7.56 -0.15 2.16
C ASP A 410 7.46 0.28 3.63
N THR A 411 7.12 1.56 3.84
CA THR A 411 6.96 2.16 5.18
C THR A 411 5.51 2.18 5.66
N GLN A 412 4.56 1.77 4.81
CA GLN A 412 3.14 1.72 5.15
C GLN A 412 2.68 0.31 5.52
N VAL A 413 3.19 -0.70 4.81
CA VAL A 413 2.92 -2.10 5.09
C VAL A 413 4.25 -2.84 5.19
N PRO A 414 4.60 -3.44 6.32
CA PRO A 414 5.90 -4.07 6.50
C PRO A 414 6.05 -5.29 5.58
N ILE A 415 7.23 -5.44 4.98
CA ILE A 415 7.54 -6.57 4.09
C ILE A 415 7.38 -7.93 4.78
N SER A 416 7.47 -7.98 6.11
CA SER A 416 7.23 -9.18 6.90
C SER A 416 5.81 -9.74 6.73
N ASP A 417 4.81 -8.88 6.50
CA ASP A 417 3.44 -9.31 6.17
C ASP A 417 3.39 -10.07 4.85
N THR A 418 4.12 -9.59 3.84
CA THR A 418 4.26 -10.29 2.55
C THR A 418 4.95 -11.63 2.71
N TYR A 419 6.07 -11.70 3.43
CA TYR A 419 6.78 -12.96 3.65
C TYR A 419 5.95 -13.95 4.47
N ARG A 420 5.19 -13.48 5.44
CA ARG A 420 4.23 -14.31 6.19
C ARG A 420 3.18 -14.92 5.27
N LEU A 421 2.61 -14.13 4.35
CA LEU A 421 1.61 -14.61 3.40
C LEU A 421 2.19 -15.61 2.39
N LEU A 422 3.39 -15.36 1.87
CA LEU A 422 4.08 -16.24 0.92
C LEU A 422 4.42 -17.60 1.53
N SER A 423 4.77 -17.64 2.84
CA SER A 423 5.24 -18.84 3.54
C SER A 423 4.12 -19.67 4.19
N THR A 424 2.84 -19.28 4.05
CA THR A 424 1.70 -19.94 4.70
C THR A 424 0.65 -20.40 3.69
N GLY A 425 -0.23 -21.32 4.11
CA GLY A 425 -1.29 -21.88 3.27
C GLY A 425 -0.89 -23.18 2.59
N ASP A 426 -1.71 -23.64 1.65
CA ASP A 426 -1.65 -24.97 1.05
C ASP A 426 -1.27 -25.01 -0.44
N VAL A 427 -1.20 -23.85 -1.08
CA VAL A 427 -0.86 -23.74 -2.50
C VAL A 427 0.32 -22.80 -2.74
N PRO A 428 1.13 -23.03 -3.78
CA PRO A 428 2.17 -22.10 -4.20
C PRO A 428 1.59 -20.72 -4.53
N LYS A 429 2.33 -19.66 -4.19
CA LYS A 429 1.99 -18.28 -4.50
C LYS A 429 3.08 -17.63 -5.33
N THR A 430 2.70 -16.73 -6.22
CA THR A 430 3.64 -15.92 -6.99
C THR A 430 3.99 -14.67 -6.18
N GLY A 431 5.26 -14.45 -5.88
CA GLY A 431 5.77 -13.22 -5.26
C GLY A 431 6.51 -12.36 -6.27
N TRP A 432 6.16 -11.08 -6.36
CA TRP A 432 6.94 -10.05 -7.04
C TRP A 432 7.44 -9.05 -6.00
N ILE A 433 8.71 -9.15 -5.64
CA ILE A 433 9.31 -8.35 -4.56
C ILE A 433 10.34 -7.40 -5.16
N ASN A 434 10.08 -6.09 -5.07
CA ASN A 434 11.05 -5.08 -5.49
C ASN A 434 11.99 -4.72 -4.33
N PRO A 435 13.30 -5.06 -4.41
CA PRO A 435 14.25 -4.79 -3.33
C PRO A 435 14.48 -3.29 -3.08
N HIS A 436 14.19 -2.45 -4.05
CA HIS A 436 14.31 -0.99 -3.98
C HIS A 436 12.95 -0.28 -4.01
N GLY A 437 11.85 -1.04 -3.97
CA GLY A 437 10.49 -0.52 -4.00
C GLY A 437 10.00 -0.09 -2.62
N GLY A 438 9.24 1.00 -2.58
CA GLY A 438 8.41 1.42 -1.45
C GLY A 438 7.02 0.78 -1.50
N HIS A 439 6.03 1.51 -0.99
CA HIS A 439 4.63 1.04 -0.95
C HIS A 439 4.12 0.63 -2.32
N LEU A 440 3.39 -0.49 -2.39
CA LEU A 440 2.92 -1.17 -3.60
C LEU A 440 4.04 -1.72 -4.53
N GLY A 441 5.28 -1.73 -4.09
CA GLY A 441 6.43 -2.12 -4.92
C GLY A 441 6.98 -0.97 -5.80
N ARG A 442 6.45 0.25 -5.67
CA ARG A 442 6.85 1.42 -6.47
C ARG A 442 8.32 1.76 -6.34
N GLN A 443 8.96 2.05 -7.47
CA GLN A 443 10.31 2.57 -7.52
C GLN A 443 10.35 3.75 -8.50
N LYS A 444 10.78 4.91 -8.01
CA LYS A 444 10.86 6.13 -8.82
C LYS A 444 11.64 5.90 -10.11
N GLY A 445 11.06 6.29 -11.24
CA GLY A 445 11.71 6.24 -12.55
C GLY A 445 11.93 4.84 -13.14
N VAL A 446 11.68 3.76 -12.37
CA VAL A 446 11.89 2.38 -12.82
C VAL A 446 10.59 1.58 -12.85
N TRP A 447 9.87 1.56 -11.72
CA TRP A 447 8.62 0.83 -11.54
C TRP A 447 7.50 1.74 -11.01
N PRO A 448 7.03 2.73 -11.79
CA PRO A 448 5.81 3.48 -11.46
C PRO A 448 4.57 2.61 -11.65
N ASP A 449 3.44 2.99 -11.02
CA ASP A 449 2.20 2.21 -11.05
C ASP A 449 1.76 1.75 -12.46
N PRO A 450 1.76 2.61 -13.50
CA PRO A 450 1.33 2.17 -14.82
C PRO A 450 2.23 1.08 -15.42
N VAL A 451 3.53 1.11 -15.14
CA VAL A 451 4.48 0.09 -15.63
C VAL A 451 4.25 -1.23 -14.90
N MET A 452 4.13 -1.22 -13.56
CA MET A 452 3.84 -2.43 -12.80
C MET A 452 2.51 -3.04 -13.21
N PHE A 453 1.49 -2.22 -13.42
CA PHE A 453 0.18 -2.69 -13.84
C PHE A 453 0.25 -3.38 -15.21
N LYS A 454 0.90 -2.74 -16.19
CA LYS A 454 1.04 -3.24 -17.54
C LYS A 454 1.97 -4.46 -17.67
N GLU A 455 3.12 -4.45 -16.97
CA GLU A 455 4.18 -5.44 -17.17
C GLU A 455 4.11 -6.62 -16.18
N VAL A 456 3.39 -6.48 -15.06
CA VAL A 456 3.32 -7.50 -14.01
C VAL A 456 1.89 -7.96 -13.74
N ILE A 457 0.99 -7.03 -13.41
CA ILE A 457 -0.35 -7.37 -12.92
C ILE A 457 -1.23 -7.90 -14.06
N VAL A 458 -1.39 -7.15 -15.13
CA VAL A 458 -2.26 -7.55 -16.26
C VAL A 458 -1.79 -8.85 -16.91
N PRO A 459 -0.49 -9.06 -17.22
CA PRO A 459 -0.02 -10.34 -17.77
C PRO A 459 -0.29 -11.53 -16.85
N TRP A 460 -0.14 -11.33 -15.53
CA TRP A 460 -0.44 -12.40 -14.58
C TRP A 460 -1.95 -12.70 -14.52
N ILE A 461 -2.81 -11.69 -14.51
CA ILE A 461 -4.28 -11.86 -14.53
C ILE A 461 -4.71 -12.61 -15.80
N VAL A 462 -4.20 -12.21 -16.96
CA VAL A 462 -4.48 -12.87 -18.25
C VAL A 462 -4.14 -14.35 -18.18
N HIS A 463 -2.94 -14.68 -17.67
CA HIS A 463 -2.51 -16.07 -17.50
C HIS A 463 -3.37 -16.82 -16.46
N ALA A 464 -3.64 -16.20 -15.29
CA ALA A 464 -4.38 -16.84 -14.20
C ALA A 464 -5.85 -17.13 -14.56
N LEU A 465 -6.42 -16.36 -15.48
CA LEU A 465 -7.78 -16.54 -15.99
C LEU A 465 -7.85 -17.40 -17.26
N ASP A 466 -6.75 -18.05 -17.63
CA ASP A 466 -6.67 -18.89 -18.83
C ASP A 466 -7.15 -18.15 -20.10
N VAL A 467 -6.72 -16.89 -20.25
CA VAL A 467 -7.04 -16.06 -21.41
C VAL A 467 -5.86 -16.08 -22.39
N GLU A 468 -6.13 -16.39 -23.65
CA GLU A 468 -5.14 -16.27 -24.71
C GLU A 468 -4.90 -14.79 -25.04
N PRO A 469 -3.64 -14.32 -25.05
CA PRO A 469 -3.35 -12.94 -25.48
C PRO A 469 -3.85 -12.72 -26.91
N PRO A 470 -4.35 -11.51 -27.24
CA PRO A 470 -4.74 -11.22 -28.61
C PRO A 470 -3.57 -11.49 -29.57
N THR A 471 -3.84 -12.21 -30.62
CA THR A 471 -2.86 -12.41 -31.72
C THR A 471 -2.49 -11.05 -32.30
N LYS A 472 -1.19 -10.74 -32.34
CA LYS A 472 -0.66 -9.48 -32.87
C LYS A 472 -0.97 -9.32 -34.35
#